data_ad90a33cd904d7d87bfc071e02b59808
#
_entry.id   ad90a33cd904d7d87bfc071e02b59808
#
_cell.length_a   1.000
_cell.length_b   1.000
_cell.length_c   1.000
_cell.angle_alpha   90.00
_cell.angle_beta   90.00
_cell.angle_gamma   90.00
#
_symmetry.space_group_name_H-M   'P 1'
#
loop_
_entity.id
_entity.type
_entity.pdbx_description
1 polymer ?
#
loop_
_entity_poly.entity_id
_entity_poly.type
_entity_poly.pdbx_seq_one_letter_code
_entity_poly.pdbx_strand_id
1 'polypeptide(L)'
;VYKRQHFGYTQNDDRGYIVKVGDKAPDITITYTDGTRKKLSDFRGKIVMLQFTASWCGVCRKEMPFIEKDIWLKHKNNPHFALIGIDLKENREQTIQFGKDLKITYPLTLDPEGKAFYSFAAQGAGVTRNIIIDKQGKIVFMTRLYDPEEFGKMCEVIDRLLD
;
A
#
# COMPACT_ATOMS: atom_id res chain seq x y z
N VAL A 1 0.21 -18.54 -8.29
CA VAL A 1 -0.49 -17.69 -9.28
C VAL A 1 -1.91 -17.47 -8.83
N TYR A 2 -2.23 -16.25 -8.44
CA TYR A 2 -3.58 -15.92 -7.96
C TYR A 2 -4.49 -15.74 -9.15
N LYS A 3 -5.46 -16.58 -9.24
CA LYS A 3 -6.46 -16.46 -10.30
C LYS A 3 -7.50 -15.45 -9.85
N ARG A 4 -7.78 -14.47 -10.68
CA ARG A 4 -8.76 -13.43 -10.39
C ARG A 4 -10.11 -14.00 -9.97
N GLN A 5 -10.48 -15.13 -10.55
CA GLN A 5 -11.75 -15.76 -10.25
C GLN A 5 -11.87 -16.24 -8.80
N HIS A 6 -10.77 -16.35 -8.06
CA HIS A 6 -10.80 -16.74 -6.63
C HIS A 6 -11.45 -15.64 -5.78
N PHE A 7 -11.48 -14.43 -6.26
CA PHE A 7 -11.96 -13.28 -5.51
C PHE A 7 -13.26 -12.72 -6.07
N GLY A 8 -13.74 -13.28 -7.18
CA GLY A 8 -14.94 -12.79 -7.82
C GLY A 8 -14.87 -11.31 -8.18
N TYR A 9 -13.68 -10.80 -8.44
CA TYR A 9 -13.44 -9.38 -8.66
C TYR A 9 -12.46 -9.21 -9.82
N THR A 10 -12.86 -8.42 -10.80
CA THR A 10 -12.01 -8.08 -11.93
C THR A 10 -11.47 -6.68 -11.73
N GLN A 11 -10.14 -6.58 -11.65
CA GLN A 11 -9.48 -5.29 -11.54
C GLN A 11 -9.05 -4.83 -12.91
N ASN A 12 -9.83 -3.91 -13.48
CA ASN A 12 -9.47 -3.21 -14.68
C ASN A 12 -8.90 -1.86 -14.26
N ASP A 13 -7.59 -1.70 -14.44
CA ASP A 13 -6.88 -0.60 -13.83
C ASP A 13 -6.57 0.54 -14.76
N ASP A 14 -7.60 1.12 -15.33
CA ASP A 14 -7.54 2.43 -15.95
C ASP A 14 -7.82 3.57 -14.96
N ARG A 15 -7.86 3.26 -13.64
CA ARG A 15 -8.16 4.24 -12.58
C ARG A 15 -6.95 5.09 -12.20
N GLY A 16 -6.07 5.40 -13.14
CA GLY A 16 -4.88 6.21 -12.92
C GLY A 16 -3.61 5.42 -12.64
N TYR A 17 -3.66 4.09 -12.67
CA TYR A 17 -2.48 3.24 -12.56
C TYR A 17 -1.73 3.14 -13.89
N ILE A 18 -0.39 3.06 -13.82
CA ILE A 18 0.45 2.71 -14.97
C ILE A 18 0.96 1.27 -14.89
N VAL A 19 0.55 0.55 -13.87
CA VAL A 19 0.83 -0.88 -13.66
C VAL A 19 -0.49 -1.64 -13.58
N LYS A 20 -0.43 -2.96 -13.71
CA LYS A 20 -1.62 -3.80 -13.62
C LYS A 20 -1.34 -5.05 -12.80
N VAL A 21 -2.40 -5.70 -12.36
CA VAL A 21 -2.32 -7.01 -11.70
C VAL A 21 -1.63 -8.00 -12.63
N GLY A 22 -0.64 -8.71 -12.08
CA GLY A 22 0.21 -9.62 -12.83
C GLY A 22 1.58 -9.06 -13.18
N ASP A 23 1.74 -7.74 -13.13
CA ASP A 23 3.04 -7.10 -13.37
C ASP A 23 3.98 -7.35 -12.20
N LYS A 24 5.26 -7.41 -12.51
CA LYS A 24 6.29 -7.27 -11.48
C LYS A 24 6.24 -5.84 -10.95
N ALA A 25 6.19 -5.69 -9.63
CA ALA A 25 6.16 -4.37 -9.02
C ALA A 25 7.46 -3.62 -9.31
N PRO A 26 7.39 -2.33 -9.65
CA PRO A 26 8.58 -1.49 -9.76
C PRO A 26 9.41 -1.54 -8.48
N ASP A 27 10.73 -1.60 -8.61
CA ASP A 27 11.62 -1.68 -7.44
C ASP A 27 11.91 -0.28 -6.90
N ILE A 28 10.95 0.24 -6.14
CA ILE A 28 11.05 1.57 -5.55
C ILE A 28 12.00 1.57 -4.34
N THR A 29 12.55 2.75 -4.03
CA THR A 29 13.26 2.99 -2.79
C THR A 29 12.28 3.46 -1.72
N ILE A 30 12.31 2.82 -0.56
CA ILE A 30 11.48 3.14 0.60
C ILE A 30 12.36 3.87 1.62
N THR A 31 11.98 5.11 1.94
CA THR A 31 12.74 5.96 2.87
C THR A 31 11.94 6.13 4.16
N TYR A 32 12.44 5.57 5.25
CA TYR A 32 11.80 5.66 6.56
C TYR A 32 12.06 7.01 7.22
N THR A 33 11.26 7.34 8.21
CA THR A 33 11.37 8.64 8.92
C THR A 33 12.66 8.76 9.74
N ASP A 34 13.31 7.66 10.06
CA ASP A 34 14.62 7.65 10.73
C ASP A 34 15.79 7.79 9.75
N GLY A 35 15.51 7.90 8.45
CA GLY A 35 16.51 8.04 7.41
C GLY A 35 16.99 6.72 6.80
N THR A 36 16.61 5.57 7.36
CA THR A 36 16.97 4.28 6.74
C THR A 36 16.25 4.12 5.41
N ARG A 37 16.90 3.41 4.49
CA ARG A 37 16.37 3.14 3.16
C ARG A 37 16.40 1.65 2.88
N LYS A 38 15.36 1.19 2.21
CA LYS A 38 15.26 -0.18 1.70
C LYS A 38 14.70 -0.13 0.29
N LYS A 39 14.97 -1.16 -0.49
CA LYS A 39 14.30 -1.35 -1.76
C LYS A 39 13.10 -2.25 -1.56
N LEU A 40 12.08 -2.09 -2.38
CA LEU A 40 10.93 -2.98 -2.35
C LEU A 40 11.37 -4.44 -2.55
N SER A 41 12.38 -4.67 -3.40
CA SER A 41 12.93 -6.00 -3.64
C SER A 41 13.56 -6.64 -2.39
N ASP A 42 13.92 -5.86 -1.37
CA ASP A 42 14.42 -6.41 -0.11
C ASP A 42 13.34 -7.18 0.66
N PHE A 43 12.09 -7.00 0.28
CA PHE A 43 10.94 -7.67 0.92
C PHE A 43 10.52 -8.96 0.22
N ARG A 44 11.32 -9.48 -0.71
CA ARG A 44 11.00 -10.76 -1.36
C ARG A 44 10.85 -11.87 -0.32
N GLY A 45 9.88 -12.75 -0.52
CA GLY A 45 9.51 -13.76 0.46
C GLY A 45 8.43 -13.31 1.43
N LYS A 46 8.05 -12.04 1.39
CA LYS A 46 6.95 -11.49 2.18
C LYS A 46 5.82 -11.03 1.29
N ILE A 47 4.61 -11.12 1.83
CA ILE A 47 3.45 -10.43 1.26
C ILE A 47 3.58 -8.97 1.66
N VAL A 48 3.53 -8.07 0.69
CA VAL A 48 3.71 -6.64 0.95
C VAL A 48 2.43 -5.90 0.60
N MET A 49 1.99 -5.04 1.50
CA MET A 49 0.97 -4.05 1.21
C MET A 49 1.64 -2.68 1.17
N LEU A 50 1.55 -2.02 0.02
CA LEU A 50 1.90 -0.61 -0.10
C LEU A 50 0.62 0.22 -0.02
N GLN A 51 0.64 1.25 0.81
CA GLN A 51 -0.45 2.22 0.86
C GLN A 51 0.10 3.59 0.48
N PHE A 52 -0.44 4.19 -0.57
CA PHE A 52 -0.12 5.57 -0.93
C PHE A 52 -1.14 6.51 -0.29
N THR A 53 -0.64 7.50 0.44
CA THR A 53 -1.45 8.38 1.28
C THR A 53 -0.90 9.81 1.31
N ALA A 54 -1.65 10.72 1.92
CA ALA A 54 -1.19 12.08 2.21
C ALA A 54 -2.07 12.70 3.31
N SER A 55 -1.50 13.57 4.12
CA SER A 55 -2.23 14.14 5.26
C SER A 55 -3.41 15.04 4.86
N TRP A 56 -3.33 15.66 3.68
CA TRP A 56 -4.38 16.53 3.15
C TRP A 56 -5.52 15.75 2.48
N CYS A 57 -5.42 14.44 2.40
CA CYS A 57 -6.38 13.59 1.70
C CYS A 57 -7.43 13.06 2.68
N GLY A 58 -8.68 13.57 2.57
CA GLY A 58 -9.76 13.15 3.46
C GLY A 58 -10.12 11.67 3.35
N VAL A 59 -10.09 11.11 2.14
CA VAL A 59 -10.38 9.69 1.92
C VAL A 59 -9.31 8.81 2.56
N CYS A 60 -8.04 9.22 2.46
CA CYS A 60 -6.93 8.51 3.12
C CYS A 60 -7.12 8.48 4.62
N ARG A 61 -7.49 9.63 5.21
CA ARG A 61 -7.74 9.74 6.65
C ARG A 61 -8.89 8.86 7.11
N LYS A 62 -9.90 8.70 6.26
CA LYS A 62 -11.04 7.82 6.55
C LYS A 62 -10.65 6.34 6.50
N GLU A 63 -9.82 5.96 5.55
CA GLU A 63 -9.42 4.57 5.34
C GLU A 63 -8.41 4.07 6.39
N MET A 64 -7.47 4.92 6.79
CA MET A 64 -6.30 4.49 7.57
C MET A 64 -6.65 3.84 8.91
N PRO A 65 -7.67 4.28 9.66
CA PRO A 65 -8.07 3.56 10.87
C PRO A 65 -8.53 2.12 10.60
N PHE A 66 -9.13 1.86 9.45
CA PHE A 66 -9.51 0.50 9.06
C PHE A 66 -8.29 -0.33 8.66
N ILE A 67 -7.30 0.26 7.99
CA ILE A 67 -6.02 -0.41 7.71
C ILE A 67 -5.34 -0.80 9.01
N GLU A 68 -5.28 0.11 9.97
CA GLU A 68 -4.69 -0.17 11.28
C GLU A 68 -5.38 -1.34 11.96
N LYS A 69 -6.70 -1.28 12.08
CA LYS A 69 -7.50 -2.24 12.84
C LYS A 69 -7.61 -3.59 12.13
N ASP A 70 -7.96 -3.58 10.85
CA ASP A 70 -8.36 -4.80 10.16
C ASP A 70 -7.21 -5.52 9.45
N ILE A 71 -6.10 -4.83 9.24
CA ILE A 71 -4.94 -5.40 8.54
C ILE A 71 -3.70 -5.39 9.44
N TRP A 72 -3.28 -4.22 9.88
CA TRP A 72 -2.02 -4.12 10.61
C TRP A 72 -2.04 -4.85 11.96
N LEU A 73 -3.00 -4.53 12.81
CA LEU A 73 -3.07 -5.18 14.13
C LEU A 73 -3.29 -6.69 14.04
N LYS A 74 -3.94 -7.14 12.96
CA LYS A 74 -4.15 -8.57 12.72
C LYS A 74 -2.87 -9.28 12.30
N HIS A 75 -2.05 -8.67 11.46
CA HIS A 75 -0.93 -9.32 10.79
C HIS A 75 0.46 -8.84 11.19
N LYS A 76 0.57 -7.80 12.02
CA LYS A 76 1.86 -7.17 12.35
C LYS A 76 2.91 -8.11 12.92
N ASN A 77 2.49 -9.20 13.55
CA ASN A 77 3.39 -10.18 14.13
C ASN A 77 3.72 -11.34 13.19
N ASN A 78 3.15 -11.35 12.00
CA ASN A 78 3.45 -12.36 11.01
C ASN A 78 4.75 -11.96 10.26
N PRO A 79 5.83 -12.79 10.36
CA PRO A 79 7.10 -12.45 9.72
C PRO A 79 7.04 -12.46 8.20
N HIS A 80 5.97 -12.99 7.60
CA HIS A 80 5.79 -13.05 6.16
C HIS A 80 4.94 -11.89 5.62
N PHE A 81 4.63 -10.91 6.45
CA PHE A 81 3.84 -9.74 6.05
C PHE A 81 4.58 -8.45 6.32
N ALA A 82 4.49 -7.51 5.40
CA ALA A 82 4.99 -6.14 5.57
C ALA A 82 3.93 -5.16 5.06
N LEU A 83 3.65 -4.13 5.86
CA LEU A 83 2.78 -3.02 5.46
C LEU A 83 3.59 -1.74 5.49
N ILE A 84 3.56 -0.99 4.40
CA ILE A 84 4.36 0.21 4.21
C ILE A 84 3.45 1.31 3.70
N GLY A 85 3.20 2.33 4.52
CA GLY A 85 2.54 3.55 4.09
C GLY A 85 3.57 4.48 3.45
N ILE A 86 3.19 5.11 2.34
CA ILE A 86 4.06 6.01 1.58
C ILE A 86 3.35 7.36 1.46
N ASP A 87 3.92 8.37 2.09
CA ASP A 87 3.31 9.69 2.20
C ASP A 87 3.79 10.60 1.05
N LEU A 88 2.87 10.93 0.16
CA LEU A 88 3.16 11.63 -1.09
C LEU A 88 3.50 13.10 -0.84
N LYS A 89 4.73 13.48 -1.22
CA LYS A 89 5.17 14.88 -1.30
C LYS A 89 5.03 15.67 0.00
N GLU A 90 5.21 14.98 1.11
CA GLU A 90 5.24 15.63 2.42
C GLU A 90 6.60 15.42 3.08
N ASN A 91 6.96 16.31 4.01
CA ASN A 91 8.24 16.21 4.68
C ASN A 91 8.16 15.27 5.90
N ARG A 92 9.31 15.03 6.52
CA ARG A 92 9.43 14.11 7.65
C ARG A 92 8.49 14.50 8.80
N GLU A 93 8.47 15.78 9.16
CA GLU A 93 7.67 16.28 10.28
C GLU A 93 6.16 16.12 10.01
N GLN A 94 5.75 16.44 8.80
CA GLN A 94 4.35 16.25 8.38
C GLN A 94 3.94 14.78 8.42
N THR A 95 4.81 13.89 7.96
CA THR A 95 4.55 12.45 7.97
C THR A 95 4.42 11.91 9.39
N ILE A 96 5.32 12.30 10.27
CA ILE A 96 5.28 11.88 11.68
C ILE A 96 3.99 12.38 12.35
N GLN A 97 3.66 13.65 12.14
CA GLN A 97 2.45 14.23 12.73
C GLN A 97 1.18 13.57 12.20
N PHE A 98 1.15 13.26 10.92
CA PHE A 98 0.04 12.55 10.28
C PHE A 98 -0.23 11.20 10.97
N GLY A 99 0.83 10.43 11.19
CA GLY A 99 0.71 9.14 11.89
C GLY A 99 0.18 9.31 13.32
N LYS A 100 0.66 10.31 14.03
CA LYS A 100 0.21 10.61 15.40
C LYS A 100 -1.26 11.03 15.43
N ASP A 101 -1.66 11.90 14.52
CA ASP A 101 -3.05 12.39 14.45
C ASP A 101 -4.05 11.27 14.26
N LEU A 102 -3.70 10.28 13.44
CA LEU A 102 -4.57 9.15 13.17
C LEU A 102 -4.34 7.96 14.09
N LYS A 103 -3.37 8.06 15.01
CA LYS A 103 -3.03 7.00 15.97
C LYS A 103 -2.73 5.66 15.27
N ILE A 104 -2.12 5.71 14.12
CA ILE A 104 -1.69 4.49 13.41
C ILE A 104 -0.31 4.07 13.91
N THR A 105 -0.06 2.76 13.86
CA THR A 105 1.21 2.17 14.32
C THR A 105 2.00 1.46 13.23
N TYR A 106 1.44 1.32 12.03
CA TYR A 106 2.21 0.80 10.91
C TYR A 106 3.16 1.88 10.37
N PRO A 107 4.27 1.48 9.72
CA PRO A 107 5.24 2.46 9.24
C PRO A 107 4.67 3.39 8.18
N LEU A 108 4.87 4.70 8.36
CA LEU A 108 4.71 5.69 7.29
C LEU A 108 6.10 6.10 6.82
N THR A 109 6.28 6.11 5.50
CA THR A 109 7.55 6.41 4.86
C THR A 109 7.41 7.61 3.95
N LEU A 110 8.55 8.13 3.49
CA LEU A 110 8.62 9.41 2.79
C LEU A 110 8.72 9.22 1.29
N ASP A 111 7.99 10.05 0.55
CA ASP A 111 8.10 10.14 -0.90
C ASP A 111 8.06 11.62 -1.32
N PRO A 112 9.10 12.41 -0.93
CA PRO A 112 9.05 13.88 -1.04
C PRO A 112 8.93 14.38 -2.47
N GLU A 113 9.43 13.63 -3.45
CA GLU A 113 9.36 14.00 -4.86
C GLU A 113 8.33 13.20 -5.63
N GLY A 114 7.66 12.26 -4.98
CA GLY A 114 6.67 11.40 -5.62
C GLY A 114 7.25 10.31 -6.50
N LYS A 115 8.53 10.01 -6.39
CA LYS A 115 9.18 8.99 -7.23
C LYS A 115 8.56 7.61 -7.07
N ALA A 116 8.28 7.21 -5.83
CA ALA A 116 7.64 5.93 -5.57
C ALA A 116 6.21 5.93 -6.12
N PHE A 117 5.44 6.97 -5.84
CA PHE A 117 4.06 7.08 -6.29
C PHE A 117 3.96 7.01 -7.82
N TYR A 118 4.77 7.81 -8.52
CA TYR A 118 4.71 7.88 -10.00
C TYR A 118 5.35 6.68 -10.69
N SER A 119 5.92 5.75 -9.94
CA SER A 119 6.29 4.42 -10.47
C SER A 119 5.06 3.52 -10.64
N PHE A 120 3.97 3.81 -9.92
CA PHE A 120 2.73 3.03 -9.95
C PHE A 120 1.56 3.78 -10.59
N ALA A 121 1.55 5.10 -10.51
CA ALA A 121 0.42 5.92 -10.92
C ALA A 121 0.84 7.01 -11.91
N ALA A 122 -0.09 7.42 -12.77
CA ALA A 122 0.15 8.46 -13.76
C ALA A 122 0.32 9.83 -13.11
N GLN A 123 1.01 10.72 -13.79
CA GLN A 123 1.05 12.14 -13.42
C GLN A 123 -0.37 12.68 -13.34
N GLY A 124 -0.68 13.42 -12.27
CA GLY A 124 -2.02 13.95 -12.04
C GLY A 124 -2.99 12.99 -11.38
N ALA A 125 -2.62 11.73 -11.22
CA ALA A 125 -3.45 10.77 -10.48
C ALA A 125 -3.48 11.10 -9.00
N GLY A 126 -4.63 10.86 -8.34
CA GLY A 126 -4.78 11.07 -6.91
C GLY A 126 -4.24 9.92 -6.07
N VAL A 127 -4.02 10.23 -4.81
CA VAL A 127 -3.66 9.23 -3.78
C VAL A 127 -4.87 8.40 -3.37
N THR A 128 -4.76 7.68 -2.29
CA THR A 128 -5.67 6.66 -1.79
C THR A 128 -5.62 5.43 -2.68
N ARG A 129 -4.48 4.77 -2.62
CA ARG A 129 -4.22 3.55 -3.40
C ARG A 129 -3.54 2.54 -2.50
N ASN A 130 -3.97 1.29 -2.61
CA ASN A 130 -3.30 0.18 -1.95
C ASN A 130 -2.90 -0.85 -2.99
N ILE A 131 -1.73 -1.43 -2.82
CA ILE A 131 -1.19 -2.42 -3.77
C ILE A 131 -0.70 -3.61 -2.95
N ILE A 132 -1.22 -4.79 -3.28
CA ILE A 132 -0.78 -6.04 -2.65
C ILE A 132 0.17 -6.75 -3.59
N ILE A 133 1.31 -7.13 -3.06
CA ILE A 133 2.41 -7.73 -3.81
C ILE A 133 2.72 -9.08 -3.17
N ASP A 134 2.85 -10.12 -3.99
CA ASP A 134 3.14 -11.47 -3.51
C ASP A 134 4.62 -11.67 -3.16
N LYS A 135 4.96 -12.86 -2.69
CA LYS A 135 6.32 -13.20 -2.26
C LYS A 135 7.34 -13.13 -3.38
N GLN A 136 6.91 -13.24 -4.63
CA GLN A 136 7.77 -13.15 -5.81
C GLN A 136 7.85 -11.73 -6.38
N GLY A 137 7.15 -10.78 -5.78
CA GLY A 137 7.17 -9.40 -6.22
C GLY A 137 6.15 -9.06 -7.29
N LYS A 138 5.15 -9.90 -7.51
CA LYS A 138 4.08 -9.61 -8.46
C LYS A 138 2.92 -8.90 -7.78
N ILE A 139 2.35 -7.93 -8.49
CA ILE A 139 1.13 -7.25 -8.06
C ILE A 139 -0.03 -8.22 -8.21
N VAL A 140 -0.78 -8.44 -7.13
CA VAL A 140 -1.91 -9.37 -7.12
C VAL A 140 -3.24 -8.71 -6.85
N PHE A 141 -3.26 -7.50 -6.28
CA PHE A 141 -4.48 -6.75 -6.03
C PHE A 141 -4.16 -5.27 -5.92
N MET A 142 -5.09 -4.41 -6.38
CA MET A 142 -4.95 -2.96 -6.26
C MET A 142 -6.29 -2.34 -5.94
N THR A 143 -6.28 -1.26 -5.16
CA THR A 143 -7.49 -0.49 -4.85
C THR A 143 -7.36 0.95 -5.32
N ARG A 144 -8.49 1.65 -5.37
CA ARG A 144 -8.55 3.09 -5.64
C ARG A 144 -9.64 3.72 -4.78
N LEU A 145 -9.28 4.76 -4.03
CA LEU A 145 -10.16 5.38 -3.05
C LEU A 145 -10.50 4.41 -1.92
N TYR A 146 -11.56 4.67 -1.18
CA TYR A 146 -12.05 3.75 -0.15
C TYR A 146 -13.48 3.33 -0.48
N ASP A 147 -13.61 2.08 -0.86
CA ASP A 147 -14.88 1.40 -1.04
C ASP A 147 -14.88 0.19 -0.10
N PRO A 148 -15.87 0.08 0.82
CA PRO A 148 -15.89 -1.02 1.79
C PRO A 148 -15.87 -2.41 1.15
N GLU A 149 -16.51 -2.60 0.00
CA GLU A 149 -16.49 -3.89 -0.70
C GLU A 149 -15.10 -4.23 -1.24
N GLU A 150 -14.46 -3.28 -1.94
CA GLU A 150 -13.10 -3.46 -2.45
C GLU A 150 -12.11 -3.65 -1.30
N PHE A 151 -12.26 -2.88 -0.23
CA PHE A 151 -11.42 -3.02 0.96
C PHE A 151 -11.56 -4.41 1.58
N GLY A 152 -12.78 -4.91 1.71
CA GLY A 152 -13.05 -6.25 2.23
C GLY A 152 -12.41 -7.34 1.37
N LYS A 153 -12.47 -7.21 0.05
CA LYS A 153 -11.80 -8.13 -0.86
C LYS A 153 -10.27 -8.08 -0.71
N MET A 154 -9.71 -6.91 -0.51
CA MET A 154 -8.28 -6.77 -0.23
C MET A 154 -7.89 -7.52 1.05
N CYS A 155 -8.68 -7.38 2.11
CA CYS A 155 -8.43 -8.11 3.35
C CYS A 155 -8.47 -9.63 3.12
N GLU A 156 -9.43 -10.14 2.35
CA GLU A 156 -9.50 -11.57 2.00
C GLU A 156 -8.28 -12.03 1.22
N VAL A 157 -7.80 -11.22 0.29
CA VAL A 157 -6.60 -11.54 -0.49
C VAL A 157 -5.39 -11.67 0.44
N ILE A 158 -5.20 -10.71 1.34
CA ILE A 158 -4.09 -10.76 2.29
C ILE A 158 -4.19 -12.00 3.18
N ASP A 159 -5.36 -12.28 3.72
CA ASP A 159 -5.58 -13.44 4.58
C ASP A 159 -5.23 -14.75 3.86
N ARG A 160 -5.67 -14.91 2.63
CA ARG A 160 -5.37 -16.12 1.83
C ARG A 160 -3.90 -16.26 1.49
N LEU A 161 -3.23 -15.14 1.20
CA LEU A 161 -1.80 -15.15 0.90
C LEU A 161 -0.95 -15.56 2.10
N LEU A 162 -1.45 -15.29 3.29
CA LEU A 162 -0.73 -15.55 4.53
C LEU A 162 -1.10 -16.88 5.20
N ASP A 163 -2.11 -17.58 4.67
CA ASP A 163 -2.49 -18.89 5.18
C ASP A 163 -1.43 -19.96 4.90
#